data_8f53613e040acbb41df4dc3d55288341
#
_entry.id   8f53613e040acbb41df4dc3d55288341
#
_cell.length_a   1.000
_cell.length_b   1.000
_cell.length_c   1.000
_cell.angle_alpha   90.00
_cell.angle_beta   90.00
_cell.angle_gamma   90.00
#
_symmetry.space_group_name_H-M   'P 1'
#
loop_
_entity.id
_entity.type
_entity.pdbx_description
1 polymer ?
#
loop_
_entity_poly.entity_id
_entity_poly.type
_entity_poly.pdbx_seq_one_letter_code
_entity_poly.pdbx_strand_id
1 'polypeptide(L)'
;MCFETKTAAAETCQKTARPFPILAEACRLTGIPSGNLNSDGKRTPPLVDNHHSFNRAEIGPVFVVSLISALRLLGIFFMLPIFSVYAVRYPGATVGLTGIAFGIYALTQCIFQIPLGWASDRWGRKPVLVIGLALFSLGSIGCGLAQNIFQLIIARMIQGTGAVGSVALAALADLTRPTVRTQAFTVTGIAIGSSFMIGILGGPLLAASIGLSGLFYVLAALGFLAMILAATSFPQKPPSPEPQDPPMAFKPILLHGELRPIFIATFVLSFALNLFFFTYPISWTELGLEKAELWKVYLIIFLPSVLLVFPYMRRAEKRGRFRLPIFIGWLTATLGYLVYLVGAQYDFLLYASGAAFFFGYSLYQPILPAFLTQQIPPGGRGTATGVYTFFGFIGSSLGGMLGGGLLHLSPSLPEFVGVMLLVIWYFLGLPTRPDSIS
;
A
#
# COMPACT_ATOMS: atom_id res chain seq x y z
N MET A 1 -42.41 6.92 -15.25
CA MET A 1 -43.37 7.54 -14.33
C MET A 1 -42.75 8.33 -13.17
N CYS A 2 -41.51 8.18 -12.81
CA CYS A 2 -40.87 8.93 -11.70
C CYS A 2 -40.07 10.18 -12.15
N PHE A 3 -39.96 10.45 -13.42
CA PHE A 3 -39.24 11.61 -13.99
C PHE A 3 -40.15 12.81 -14.26
N GLU A 4 -41.42 12.58 -14.51
CA GLU A 4 -42.43 13.65 -14.81
C GLU A 4 -42.88 14.42 -13.55
N THR A 5 -42.83 13.78 -12.37
CA THR A 5 -43.26 14.43 -11.13
C THR A 5 -42.24 15.45 -10.57
N LYS A 6 -40.96 15.33 -10.91
CA LYS A 6 -39.93 16.31 -10.48
C LYS A 6 -39.92 17.58 -11.32
N THR A 7 -40.27 17.51 -12.58
CA THR A 7 -40.38 18.66 -13.48
C THR A 7 -41.60 19.53 -13.16
N ALA A 8 -42.74 18.92 -12.87
CA ALA A 8 -43.93 19.63 -12.47
C ALA A 8 -43.78 20.36 -11.12
N ALA A 9 -43.09 19.77 -10.15
CA ALA A 9 -42.81 20.40 -8.86
C ALA A 9 -41.86 21.61 -8.97
N ALA A 10 -40.90 21.55 -9.88
CA ALA A 10 -39.94 22.67 -10.11
C ALA A 10 -40.63 23.86 -10.84
N GLU A 11 -41.53 23.62 -11.77
CA GLU A 11 -42.33 24.66 -12.45
C GLU A 11 -43.32 25.33 -11.52
N THR A 12 -43.95 24.58 -10.63
CA THR A 12 -44.88 25.13 -9.63
C THR A 12 -44.13 25.97 -8.59
N CYS A 13 -42.94 25.56 -8.16
CA CYS A 13 -42.12 26.34 -7.22
C CYS A 13 -41.66 27.67 -7.81
N GLN A 14 -41.35 27.73 -9.10
CA GLN A 14 -40.84 28.94 -9.75
C GLN A 14 -41.97 29.94 -10.09
N LYS A 15 -43.21 29.49 -10.28
CA LYS A 15 -44.37 30.36 -10.48
C LYS A 15 -44.92 30.95 -9.18
N THR A 16 -44.79 30.24 -8.06
CA THR A 16 -45.26 30.69 -6.73
C THR A 16 -44.28 31.55 -5.99
N ALA A 17 -42.99 31.55 -6.34
CA ALA A 17 -41.91 32.29 -5.65
C ALA A 17 -41.86 33.82 -6.01
N ARG A 18 -42.54 34.28 -7.03
CA ARG A 18 -42.51 35.71 -7.42
C ARG A 18 -43.07 36.70 -6.41
N PRO A 19 -44.01 36.37 -5.52
CA PRO A 19 -44.52 37.34 -4.53
C PRO A 19 -43.81 37.22 -3.15
N PHE A 20 -42.96 36.23 -2.88
CA PHE A 20 -42.34 36.02 -1.53
C PHE A 20 -40.83 35.86 -1.63
N PRO A 21 -40.01 36.86 -1.20
CA PRO A 21 -38.56 36.81 -1.28
C PRO A 21 -37.91 35.68 -0.43
N ILE A 22 -38.57 35.22 0.63
CA ILE A 22 -38.07 34.13 1.52
C ILE A 22 -38.08 32.76 0.82
N LEU A 23 -39.02 32.53 -0.10
CA LEU A 23 -39.08 31.27 -0.88
C LEU A 23 -38.03 31.21 -2.00
N ALA A 24 -37.62 32.36 -2.52
CA ALA A 24 -36.52 32.44 -3.50
C ALA A 24 -35.17 32.12 -2.89
N GLU A 25 -34.98 32.41 -1.60
CA GLU A 25 -33.77 32.10 -0.86
C GLU A 25 -33.69 30.62 -0.44
N ALA A 26 -34.83 30.00 -0.13
CA ALA A 26 -34.93 28.56 0.11
C ALA A 26 -34.58 27.72 -1.15
N CYS A 27 -34.97 28.20 -2.35
CA CYS A 27 -34.60 27.56 -3.63
C CYS A 27 -33.10 27.72 -3.96
N ARG A 28 -32.41 28.76 -3.45
CA ARG A 28 -30.93 28.91 -3.60
C ARG A 28 -30.17 27.99 -2.68
N LEU A 29 -30.70 27.67 -1.52
CA LEU A 29 -30.09 26.76 -0.55
C LEU A 29 -30.21 25.29 -0.92
N THR A 30 -31.11 24.93 -1.84
CA THR A 30 -31.29 23.55 -2.31
C THR A 30 -30.37 23.16 -3.47
N GLY A 31 -29.48 24.05 -3.91
CA GLY A 31 -28.39 23.71 -4.85
C GLY A 31 -28.83 23.28 -6.25
N ILE A 32 -30.02 23.73 -6.72
CA ILE A 32 -30.45 23.48 -8.10
C ILE A 32 -29.70 24.47 -9.01
N PRO A 33 -28.77 24.04 -9.88
CA PRO A 33 -28.01 24.94 -10.73
C PRO A 33 -28.94 25.64 -11.71
N SER A 34 -28.84 26.97 -11.77
CA SER A 34 -29.49 27.81 -12.78
C SER A 34 -28.86 27.50 -14.15
N GLY A 35 -29.47 26.59 -14.92
CA GLY A 35 -29.03 26.30 -16.27
C GLY A 35 -29.27 27.52 -17.18
N ASN A 36 -28.26 27.89 -17.97
CA ASN A 36 -28.38 28.88 -19.04
C ASN A 36 -29.42 28.41 -20.06
N LEU A 37 -30.35 29.28 -20.37
CA LEU A 37 -31.36 29.08 -21.46
C LEU A 37 -30.73 29.57 -22.77
N ASN A 38 -30.76 28.74 -23.80
CA ASN A 38 -30.42 29.17 -25.16
C ASN A 38 -31.53 30.10 -25.71
N SER A 39 -31.20 30.84 -26.76
CA SER A 39 -32.10 31.77 -27.46
C SER A 39 -33.46 31.17 -27.87
N ASP A 40 -33.57 29.85 -27.90
CA ASP A 40 -34.80 29.11 -28.27
C ASP A 40 -35.58 28.57 -27.05
N GLY A 41 -35.26 29.03 -25.81
CA GLY A 41 -35.98 28.65 -24.59
C GLY A 41 -35.81 27.18 -24.17
N LYS A 42 -34.91 26.41 -24.83
CA LYS A 42 -34.62 25.01 -24.46
C LYS A 42 -33.45 25.01 -23.48
N ARG A 43 -33.62 24.32 -22.34
CA ARG A 43 -32.52 24.04 -21.41
C ARG A 43 -31.50 23.16 -22.12
N THR A 44 -30.32 23.68 -22.35
CA THR A 44 -29.17 22.80 -22.59
C THR A 44 -28.94 21.98 -21.31
N PRO A 45 -28.95 20.63 -21.40
CA PRO A 45 -28.48 19.84 -20.27
C PRO A 45 -27.10 20.36 -19.93
N PRO A 46 -26.72 20.44 -18.61
CA PRO A 46 -25.36 20.76 -18.26
C PRO A 46 -24.48 19.82 -19.06
N LEU A 47 -23.51 20.36 -19.79
CA LEU A 47 -22.47 19.55 -20.42
C LEU A 47 -21.81 18.81 -19.25
N VAL A 48 -22.28 17.60 -19.00
CA VAL A 48 -21.55 16.63 -18.15
C VAL A 48 -20.29 16.41 -18.92
N ASP A 49 -19.24 17.07 -18.46
CA ASP A 49 -17.89 16.96 -19.01
C ASP A 49 -17.46 15.50 -18.76
N ASN A 50 -17.85 14.62 -19.69
CA ASN A 50 -17.59 13.18 -19.67
C ASN A 50 -16.10 12.87 -19.93
N HIS A 51 -15.20 13.82 -19.61
CA HIS A 51 -13.78 13.59 -19.65
C HIS A 51 -13.31 12.78 -18.43
N HIS A 52 -13.65 11.47 -18.42
CA HIS A 52 -13.00 10.47 -17.57
C HIS A 52 -11.54 10.21 -17.99
N SER A 53 -10.97 11.05 -18.84
CA SER A 53 -9.56 10.95 -19.29
C SER A 53 -8.73 12.05 -18.63
N PHE A 54 -7.44 11.73 -18.40
CA PHE A 54 -6.47 12.71 -17.91
C PHE A 54 -6.35 13.89 -18.86
N ASN A 55 -6.31 15.08 -18.31
CA ASN A 55 -5.87 16.27 -19.05
C ASN A 55 -4.34 16.21 -19.25
N ARG A 56 -3.84 16.87 -20.31
CA ARG A 56 -2.39 16.96 -20.56
C ARG A 56 -1.61 17.49 -19.35
N ALA A 57 -2.22 18.38 -18.57
CA ALA A 57 -1.62 18.93 -17.34
C ALA A 57 -1.52 17.91 -16.19
N GLU A 58 -2.33 16.84 -16.16
CA GLU A 58 -2.35 15.83 -15.11
C GLU A 58 -1.44 14.64 -15.41
N ILE A 59 -1.18 14.35 -16.70
CA ILE A 59 -0.38 13.18 -17.13
C ILE A 59 1.04 13.27 -16.56
N GLY A 60 1.70 14.43 -16.71
CA GLY A 60 3.05 14.64 -16.20
C GLY A 60 3.17 14.44 -14.69
N PRO A 61 2.37 15.13 -13.86
CA PRO A 61 2.34 14.93 -12.41
C PRO A 61 2.07 13.48 -11.98
N VAL A 62 1.07 12.82 -12.58
CA VAL A 62 0.75 11.41 -12.26
C VAL A 62 1.94 10.51 -12.57
N PHE A 63 2.56 10.68 -13.73
CA PHE A 63 3.74 9.91 -14.14
C PHE A 63 4.92 10.13 -13.18
N VAL A 64 5.23 11.38 -12.83
CA VAL A 64 6.36 11.73 -11.94
C VAL A 64 6.15 11.14 -10.54
N VAL A 65 4.97 11.29 -9.94
CA VAL A 65 4.68 10.74 -8.60
C VAL A 65 4.69 9.22 -8.61
N SER A 66 4.13 8.60 -9.65
CA SER A 66 4.15 7.14 -9.80
C SER A 66 5.57 6.61 -9.95
N LEU A 67 6.40 7.30 -10.74
CA LEU A 67 7.81 6.91 -10.95
C LEU A 67 8.64 7.09 -9.67
N ILE A 68 8.49 8.20 -8.93
CA ILE A 68 9.14 8.40 -7.63
C ILE A 68 8.77 7.28 -6.65
N SER A 69 7.49 6.94 -6.56
CA SER A 69 7.01 5.86 -5.70
C SER A 69 7.56 4.50 -6.13
N ALA A 70 7.58 4.24 -7.43
CA ALA A 70 8.09 3.00 -8.02
C ALA A 70 9.59 2.81 -7.76
N LEU A 71 10.42 3.83 -8.02
CA LEU A 71 11.88 3.78 -7.82
C LEU A 71 12.24 3.53 -6.36
N ARG A 72 11.57 4.24 -5.43
CA ARG A 72 11.80 4.06 -4.00
C ARG A 72 11.43 2.65 -3.54
N LEU A 73 10.26 2.16 -3.93
CA LEU A 73 9.77 0.84 -3.51
C LEU A 73 10.50 -0.29 -4.20
N LEU A 74 10.93 -0.13 -5.45
CA LEU A 74 11.78 -1.08 -6.15
C LEU A 74 13.05 -1.39 -5.34
N GLY A 75 13.70 -0.35 -4.83
CA GLY A 75 14.86 -0.52 -3.96
C GLY A 75 14.56 -1.40 -2.75
N ILE A 76 13.45 -1.13 -2.05
CA ILE A 76 13.05 -1.92 -0.87
C ILE A 76 12.73 -3.37 -1.26
N PHE A 77 12.03 -3.56 -2.36
CA PHE A 77 11.64 -4.88 -2.83
C PHE A 77 12.81 -5.75 -3.28
N PHE A 78 13.93 -5.18 -3.72
CA PHE A 78 15.18 -5.91 -3.94
C PHE A 78 15.69 -6.58 -2.67
N MET A 79 15.47 -5.96 -1.50
CA MET A 79 15.97 -6.46 -0.21
C MET A 79 15.14 -7.61 0.35
N LEU A 80 13.81 -7.61 0.14
CA LEU A 80 12.90 -8.55 0.79
C LEU A 80 13.34 -10.02 0.64
N PRO A 81 13.64 -10.52 -0.57
CA PRO A 81 13.89 -11.94 -0.80
C PRO A 81 15.26 -12.44 -0.34
N ILE A 82 16.18 -11.53 0.06
CA ILE A 82 17.58 -11.91 0.24
C ILE A 82 18.20 -11.39 1.54
N PHE A 83 17.54 -10.43 2.20
CA PHE A 83 18.14 -9.73 3.33
C PHE A 83 18.61 -10.67 4.44
N SER A 84 17.76 -11.61 4.87
CA SER A 84 18.05 -12.55 5.96
C SER A 84 19.26 -13.43 5.66
N VAL A 85 19.38 -13.92 4.42
CA VAL A 85 20.46 -14.84 3.99
C VAL A 85 21.83 -14.17 3.87
N TYR A 86 21.84 -12.86 3.63
CA TYR A 86 23.08 -12.08 3.51
C TYR A 86 23.45 -11.38 4.82
N ALA A 87 22.46 -10.77 5.52
CA ALA A 87 22.73 -9.98 6.71
C ALA A 87 23.24 -10.78 7.91
N VAL A 88 22.89 -12.07 8.00
CA VAL A 88 23.41 -12.98 9.03
C VAL A 88 24.94 -13.15 8.97
N ARG A 89 25.59 -12.79 7.86
CA ARG A 89 27.04 -12.87 7.67
C ARG A 89 27.81 -11.65 8.15
N TYR A 90 27.13 -10.59 8.60
CA TYR A 90 27.81 -9.41 9.13
C TYR A 90 28.50 -9.73 10.45
N PRO A 91 29.68 -9.15 10.71
CA PRO A 91 30.36 -9.29 12.01
C PRO A 91 29.43 -8.91 13.17
N GLY A 92 29.37 -9.79 14.17
CA GLY A 92 28.48 -9.63 15.32
C GLY A 92 27.00 -9.93 15.07
N ALA A 93 26.63 -10.43 13.87
CA ALA A 93 25.25 -10.80 13.57
C ALA A 93 24.84 -12.09 14.29
N THR A 94 23.66 -12.06 14.87
CA THR A 94 22.86 -13.24 15.24
C THR A 94 21.60 -13.25 14.40
N VAL A 95 20.90 -14.38 14.33
CA VAL A 95 19.63 -14.46 13.60
C VAL A 95 18.62 -13.44 14.16
N GLY A 96 18.57 -13.26 15.50
CA GLY A 96 17.75 -12.27 16.16
C GLY A 96 18.08 -10.82 15.76
N LEU A 97 19.38 -10.45 15.78
CA LEU A 97 19.82 -9.12 15.34
C LEU A 97 19.56 -8.87 13.86
N THR A 98 19.67 -9.92 13.03
CA THR A 98 19.32 -9.85 11.62
C THR A 98 17.83 -9.56 11.43
N GLY A 99 16.95 -10.19 12.23
CA GLY A 99 15.52 -9.88 12.25
C GLY A 99 15.25 -8.45 12.69
N ILE A 100 15.95 -7.94 13.70
CA ILE A 100 15.85 -6.54 14.11
C ILE A 100 16.27 -5.62 12.94
N ALA A 101 17.40 -5.88 12.29
CA ALA A 101 17.86 -5.09 11.13
C ALA A 101 16.85 -5.12 9.98
N PHE A 102 16.15 -6.25 9.79
CA PHE A 102 15.09 -6.37 8.76
C PHE A 102 13.87 -5.54 9.11
N GLY A 103 13.33 -5.65 10.32
CA GLY A 103 12.06 -5.03 10.71
C GLY A 103 12.17 -3.57 11.16
N ILE A 104 13.35 -3.11 11.65
CA ILE A 104 13.53 -1.75 12.21
C ILE A 104 13.25 -0.65 11.17
N TYR A 105 13.55 -0.91 9.89
CA TYR A 105 13.19 -0.01 8.79
C TYR A 105 11.70 0.30 8.76
N ALA A 106 10.85 -0.74 8.83
CA ALA A 106 9.40 -0.56 8.82
C ALA A 106 8.89 0.14 10.09
N LEU A 107 9.52 -0.11 11.24
CA LEU A 107 9.18 0.56 12.49
C LEU A 107 9.46 2.06 12.42
N THR A 108 10.65 2.45 12.01
CA THR A 108 10.99 3.87 11.86
C THR A 108 10.14 4.53 10.79
N GLN A 109 9.84 3.85 9.69
CA GLN A 109 8.92 4.34 8.67
C GLN A 109 7.53 4.58 9.25
N CYS A 110 7.01 3.69 10.09
CA CYS A 110 5.74 3.85 10.76
C CYS A 110 5.72 5.09 11.66
N ILE A 111 6.75 5.28 12.46
CA ILE A 111 6.87 6.42 13.39
C ILE A 111 6.93 7.74 12.64
N PHE A 112 7.75 7.82 11.58
CA PHE A 112 7.99 9.06 10.85
C PHE A 112 6.95 9.39 9.79
N GLN A 113 6.07 8.44 9.42
CA GLN A 113 5.04 8.67 8.40
C GLN A 113 4.05 9.77 8.80
N ILE A 114 3.63 9.81 10.06
CA ILE A 114 2.69 10.82 10.57
C ILE A 114 3.36 12.20 10.64
N PRO A 115 4.55 12.37 11.26
CA PRO A 115 5.26 13.64 11.27
C PRO A 115 5.56 14.19 9.88
N LEU A 116 6.01 13.35 8.95
CA LEU A 116 6.30 13.78 7.58
C LEU A 116 5.03 14.14 6.80
N GLY A 117 3.92 13.41 7.05
CA GLY A 117 2.61 13.78 6.51
C GLY A 117 2.21 15.19 6.97
N TRP A 118 2.23 15.46 8.27
CA TRP A 118 1.93 16.77 8.85
C TRP A 118 2.87 17.87 8.33
N ALA A 119 4.17 17.59 8.29
CA ALA A 119 5.15 18.53 7.75
C ALA A 119 4.86 18.88 6.28
N SER A 120 4.43 17.90 5.48
CA SER A 120 4.10 18.10 4.08
C SER A 120 2.85 18.94 3.85
N ASP A 121 1.89 18.88 4.78
CA ASP A 121 0.71 19.76 4.75
C ASP A 121 1.08 21.21 5.05
N ARG A 122 2.09 21.44 5.92
CA ARG A 122 2.50 22.75 6.38
C ARG A 122 3.57 23.39 5.51
N TRP A 123 4.59 22.63 5.09
CA TRP A 123 5.75 23.14 4.32
C TRP A 123 5.62 22.89 2.83
N GLY A 124 4.56 22.17 2.41
CA GLY A 124 4.34 21.75 1.04
C GLY A 124 4.88 20.36 0.74
N ARG A 125 4.30 19.70 -0.26
CA ARG A 125 4.62 18.30 -0.63
C ARG A 125 6.06 18.15 -1.12
N LYS A 126 6.51 19.05 -2.01
CA LYS A 126 7.81 18.97 -2.68
C LYS A 126 9.00 18.97 -1.72
N PRO A 127 9.18 19.93 -0.79
CA PRO A 127 10.34 19.95 0.09
C PRO A 127 10.39 18.72 0.99
N VAL A 128 9.25 18.25 1.50
CA VAL A 128 9.21 17.06 2.37
C VAL A 128 9.52 15.77 1.59
N LEU A 129 9.06 15.66 0.34
CA LEU A 129 9.46 14.56 -0.55
C LEU A 129 10.97 14.54 -0.78
N VAL A 130 11.56 15.68 -1.09
CA VAL A 130 13.01 15.81 -1.34
C VAL A 130 13.82 15.45 -0.10
N ILE A 131 13.47 16.00 1.07
CA ILE A 131 14.16 15.71 2.34
C ILE A 131 14.02 14.22 2.70
N GLY A 132 12.83 13.66 2.60
CA GLY A 132 12.63 12.26 2.94
C GLY A 132 13.36 11.30 1.98
N LEU A 133 13.39 11.59 0.68
CA LEU A 133 14.17 10.82 -0.29
C LEU A 133 15.68 10.98 -0.08
N ALA A 134 16.14 12.14 0.35
CA ALA A 134 17.52 12.35 0.77
C ALA A 134 17.86 11.49 1.98
N LEU A 135 17.03 11.48 3.03
CA LEU A 135 17.21 10.65 4.23
C LEU A 135 17.22 9.15 3.88
N PHE A 136 16.30 8.72 3.00
CA PHE A 136 16.29 7.34 2.50
C PHE A 136 17.60 6.98 1.78
N SER A 137 18.09 7.86 0.91
CA SER A 137 19.32 7.63 0.16
C SER A 137 20.56 7.63 1.05
N LEU A 138 20.66 8.58 1.98
CA LEU A 138 21.76 8.64 2.97
C LEU A 138 21.77 7.41 3.88
N GLY A 139 20.59 6.99 4.37
CA GLY A 139 20.44 5.75 5.13
C GLY A 139 20.85 4.52 4.32
N SER A 140 20.53 4.50 3.01
CA SER A 140 20.95 3.42 2.11
C SER A 140 22.48 3.38 1.91
N ILE A 141 23.12 4.55 1.76
CA ILE A 141 24.59 4.62 1.74
C ILE A 141 25.16 4.11 3.06
N GLY A 142 24.60 4.54 4.20
CA GLY A 142 25.03 4.05 5.52
C GLY A 142 24.92 2.52 5.65
N CYS A 143 23.84 1.92 5.10
CA CYS A 143 23.71 0.45 5.05
C CYS A 143 24.80 -0.19 4.18
N GLY A 144 25.15 0.41 3.04
CA GLY A 144 26.21 -0.07 2.16
C GLY A 144 27.61 0.00 2.79
N LEU A 145 27.85 1.01 3.64
CA LEU A 145 29.11 1.23 4.36
C LEU A 145 29.20 0.43 5.68
N ALA A 146 28.10 -0.18 6.15
CA ALA A 146 28.06 -0.88 7.41
C ALA A 146 29.07 -2.05 7.44
N GLN A 147 29.91 -2.10 8.47
CA GLN A 147 30.91 -3.15 8.68
C GLN A 147 30.48 -4.21 9.70
N ASN A 148 29.43 -3.94 10.48
CA ASN A 148 28.88 -4.85 11.46
C ASN A 148 27.35 -4.68 11.54
N ILE A 149 26.70 -5.61 12.24
CA ILE A 149 25.22 -5.65 12.31
C ILE A 149 24.64 -4.42 13.03
N PHE A 150 25.33 -3.84 14.01
CA PHE A 150 24.83 -2.68 14.75
C PHE A 150 24.84 -1.42 13.88
N GLN A 151 25.89 -1.21 13.07
CA GLN A 151 25.95 -0.13 12.08
C GLN A 151 24.83 -0.31 11.04
N LEU A 152 24.58 -1.55 10.59
CA LEU A 152 23.49 -1.85 9.67
C LEU A 152 22.13 -1.51 10.29
N ILE A 153 21.87 -1.86 11.55
CA ILE A 153 20.63 -1.53 12.26
C ILE A 153 20.42 0.00 12.32
N ILE A 154 21.46 0.75 12.73
CA ILE A 154 21.37 2.23 12.81
C ILE A 154 21.12 2.83 11.42
N ALA A 155 21.82 2.37 10.41
CA ALA A 155 21.63 2.85 9.04
C ALA A 155 20.23 2.52 8.50
N ARG A 156 19.67 1.36 8.84
CA ARG A 156 18.29 0.96 8.53
C ARG A 156 17.27 1.83 9.26
N MET A 157 17.54 2.25 10.49
CA MET A 157 16.70 3.22 11.19
C MET A 157 16.69 4.56 10.44
N ILE A 158 17.85 5.08 10.06
CA ILE A 158 17.96 6.33 9.29
C ILE A 158 17.22 6.20 7.94
N GLN A 159 17.42 5.09 7.23
CA GLN A 159 16.74 4.82 5.96
C GLN A 159 15.22 4.85 6.12
N GLY A 160 14.68 4.30 7.22
CA GLY A 160 13.23 4.28 7.52
C GLY A 160 12.65 5.67 7.81
N THR A 161 13.47 6.63 8.33
CA THR A 161 12.98 8.02 8.54
C THR A 161 12.58 8.71 7.24
N GLY A 162 13.04 8.23 6.08
CA GLY A 162 12.62 8.69 4.75
C GLY A 162 11.21 8.21 4.33
N ALA A 163 10.26 8.21 5.25
CA ALA A 163 8.89 7.70 5.08
C ALA A 163 7.98 8.61 4.23
N VAL A 164 8.28 8.77 2.95
CA VAL A 164 7.54 9.68 2.04
C VAL A 164 6.35 9.03 1.32
N GLY A 165 5.98 7.80 1.64
CA GLY A 165 4.89 7.09 0.96
C GLY A 165 3.55 7.81 1.04
N SER A 166 3.15 8.24 2.25
CA SER A 166 1.92 9.02 2.47
C SER A 166 1.97 10.39 1.79
N VAL A 167 3.13 11.04 1.80
CA VAL A 167 3.34 12.35 1.16
C VAL A 167 3.18 12.24 -0.36
N ALA A 168 3.72 11.18 -0.98
CA ALA A 168 3.58 10.94 -2.42
C ALA A 168 2.12 10.69 -2.82
N LEU A 169 1.38 9.87 -2.05
CA LEU A 169 -0.04 9.60 -2.30
C LEU A 169 -0.91 10.84 -2.08
N ALA A 170 -0.63 11.63 -1.04
CA ALA A 170 -1.31 12.90 -0.81
C ALA A 170 -1.04 13.89 -1.97
N ALA A 171 0.21 13.98 -2.41
CA ALA A 171 0.58 14.79 -3.55
C ALA A 171 -0.15 14.36 -4.84
N LEU A 172 -0.29 13.06 -5.08
CA LEU A 172 -1.05 12.54 -6.21
C LEU A 172 -2.51 12.99 -6.16
N ALA A 173 -3.12 12.93 -4.97
CA ALA A 173 -4.49 13.38 -4.75
C ALA A 173 -4.66 14.88 -4.97
N ASP A 174 -3.68 15.70 -4.55
CA ASP A 174 -3.69 17.17 -4.69
C ASP A 174 -3.49 17.61 -6.16
N LEU A 175 -2.79 16.81 -6.96
CA LEU A 175 -2.43 17.10 -8.35
C LEU A 175 -3.44 16.55 -9.37
N THR A 176 -4.48 15.85 -8.92
CA THR A 176 -5.47 15.22 -9.78
C THR A 176 -6.90 15.65 -9.42
N ARG A 177 -7.73 15.85 -10.44
CA ARG A 177 -9.16 16.15 -10.24
C ARG A 177 -9.87 14.95 -9.58
N PRO A 178 -10.93 15.18 -8.77
CA PRO A 178 -11.70 14.11 -8.14
C PRO A 178 -12.20 13.04 -9.13
N THR A 179 -12.57 13.43 -10.36
CA THR A 179 -13.10 12.56 -11.41
C THR A 179 -12.09 11.56 -11.96
N VAL A 180 -10.79 11.88 -11.97
CA VAL A 180 -9.71 11.03 -12.49
C VAL A 180 -8.77 10.50 -11.40
N ARG A 181 -8.98 10.90 -10.15
CA ARG A 181 -8.13 10.52 -9.01
C ARG A 181 -8.00 8.99 -8.84
N THR A 182 -9.11 8.26 -8.99
CA THR A 182 -9.08 6.78 -8.92
C THR A 182 -8.19 6.18 -9.99
N GLN A 183 -8.19 6.73 -11.21
CA GLN A 183 -7.32 6.27 -12.29
C GLN A 183 -5.85 6.57 -11.99
N ALA A 184 -5.55 7.75 -11.41
CA ALA A 184 -4.19 8.11 -10.99
C ALA A 184 -3.64 7.15 -9.93
N PHE A 185 -4.45 6.80 -8.93
CA PHE A 185 -4.07 5.79 -7.94
C PHE A 185 -3.87 4.40 -8.57
N THR A 186 -4.69 4.04 -9.57
CA THR A 186 -4.54 2.78 -10.31
C THR A 186 -3.21 2.74 -11.07
N VAL A 187 -2.85 3.82 -11.79
CA VAL A 187 -1.56 3.92 -12.49
C VAL A 187 -0.39 3.78 -11.52
N THR A 188 -0.46 4.49 -10.38
CA THR A 188 0.56 4.38 -9.33
C THR A 188 0.61 2.97 -8.74
N GLY A 189 -0.53 2.32 -8.52
CA GLY A 189 -0.62 0.94 -8.05
C GLY A 189 0.02 -0.05 -9.02
N ILE A 190 -0.17 0.11 -10.33
CA ILE A 190 0.47 -0.71 -11.36
C ILE A 190 1.99 -0.50 -11.33
N ALA A 191 2.46 0.75 -11.22
CA ALA A 191 3.88 1.06 -11.13
C ALA A 191 4.53 0.43 -9.89
N ILE A 192 3.86 0.47 -8.73
CA ILE A 192 4.31 -0.18 -7.48
C ILE A 192 4.32 -1.71 -7.63
N GLY A 193 3.26 -2.29 -8.20
CA GLY A 193 3.17 -3.74 -8.43
C GLY A 193 4.25 -4.26 -9.39
N SER A 194 4.55 -3.50 -10.45
CA SER A 194 5.66 -3.80 -11.35
C SER A 194 7.01 -3.73 -10.64
N SER A 195 7.20 -2.72 -9.79
CA SER A 195 8.42 -2.59 -8.97
C SER A 195 8.58 -3.75 -7.99
N PHE A 196 7.48 -4.24 -7.41
CA PHE A 196 7.50 -5.42 -6.55
C PHE A 196 7.99 -6.66 -7.31
N MET A 197 7.43 -6.93 -8.49
CA MET A 197 7.82 -8.07 -9.32
C MET A 197 9.30 -7.97 -9.74
N ILE A 198 9.70 -6.80 -10.26
CA ILE A 198 11.10 -6.57 -10.67
C ILE A 198 12.03 -6.69 -9.46
N GLY A 199 11.62 -6.16 -8.31
CA GLY A 199 12.41 -6.19 -7.08
C GLY A 199 12.65 -7.59 -6.56
N ILE A 200 11.62 -8.40 -6.46
CA ILE A 200 11.73 -9.76 -5.94
C ILE A 200 12.53 -10.68 -6.85
N LEU A 201 12.37 -10.55 -8.16
CA LEU A 201 13.13 -11.35 -9.11
C LEU A 201 14.56 -10.83 -9.30
N GLY A 202 14.74 -9.51 -9.36
CA GLY A 202 16.03 -8.88 -9.58
C GLY A 202 16.93 -8.84 -8.34
N GLY A 203 16.34 -8.86 -7.13
CA GLY A 203 17.10 -8.79 -5.88
C GLY A 203 18.15 -9.90 -5.74
N PRO A 204 17.78 -11.18 -5.84
CA PRO A 204 18.73 -12.28 -5.78
C PRO A 204 19.81 -12.23 -6.86
N LEU A 205 19.44 -11.87 -8.10
CA LEU A 205 20.38 -11.75 -9.21
C LEU A 205 21.41 -10.65 -8.98
N LEU A 206 20.96 -9.46 -8.56
CA LEU A 206 21.87 -8.35 -8.26
C LEU A 206 22.74 -8.65 -7.04
N ALA A 207 22.15 -9.21 -5.98
CA ALA A 207 22.90 -9.53 -4.77
C ALA A 207 23.98 -10.61 -5.01
N ALA A 208 23.76 -11.52 -5.95
CA ALA A 208 24.76 -12.52 -6.32
C ALA A 208 26.01 -11.89 -6.94
N SER A 209 25.82 -10.81 -7.72
CA SER A 209 26.94 -10.13 -8.41
C SER A 209 27.63 -9.05 -7.59
N ILE A 210 26.87 -8.26 -6.81
CA ILE A 210 27.38 -7.08 -6.09
C ILE A 210 27.29 -7.18 -4.55
N GLY A 211 26.74 -8.28 -4.04
CA GLY A 211 26.52 -8.48 -2.61
C GLY A 211 25.43 -7.57 -2.01
N LEU A 212 25.22 -7.70 -0.69
CA LEU A 212 24.22 -6.90 0.03
C LEU A 212 24.60 -5.42 0.08
N SER A 213 25.88 -5.11 0.31
CA SER A 213 26.38 -3.72 0.34
C SER A 213 26.19 -3.03 -1.02
N GLY A 214 26.53 -3.72 -2.12
CA GLY A 214 26.32 -3.22 -3.48
C GLY A 214 24.85 -2.93 -3.76
N LEU A 215 23.96 -3.81 -3.27
CA LEU A 215 22.53 -3.61 -3.44
C LEU A 215 22.04 -2.37 -2.67
N PHE A 216 22.56 -2.08 -1.49
CA PHE A 216 22.25 -0.83 -0.78
C PHE A 216 22.73 0.42 -1.54
N TYR A 217 23.85 0.35 -2.27
CA TYR A 217 24.24 1.46 -3.14
C TYR A 217 23.29 1.63 -4.34
N VAL A 218 22.76 0.54 -4.89
CA VAL A 218 21.68 0.61 -5.91
C VAL A 218 20.45 1.30 -5.33
N LEU A 219 20.04 0.96 -4.09
CA LEU A 219 18.92 1.63 -3.41
C LEU A 219 19.20 3.13 -3.24
N ALA A 220 20.41 3.49 -2.86
CA ALA A 220 20.80 4.89 -2.72
C ALA A 220 20.69 5.62 -4.07
N ALA A 221 21.18 5.03 -5.14
CA ALA A 221 21.12 5.60 -6.48
C ALA A 221 19.66 5.79 -6.96
N LEU A 222 18.79 4.80 -6.75
CA LEU A 222 17.36 4.90 -7.05
C LEU A 222 16.67 5.98 -6.21
N GLY A 223 17.02 6.09 -4.93
CA GLY A 223 16.53 7.15 -4.04
C GLY A 223 16.99 8.54 -4.48
N PHE A 224 18.26 8.70 -4.87
CA PHE A 224 18.78 9.95 -5.42
C PHE A 224 18.11 10.32 -6.75
N LEU A 225 17.89 9.34 -7.63
CA LEU A 225 17.15 9.57 -8.87
C LEU A 225 15.72 10.04 -8.58
N ALA A 226 15.04 9.40 -7.66
CA ALA A 226 13.69 9.82 -7.21
C ALA A 226 13.73 11.23 -6.58
N MET A 227 14.77 11.55 -5.80
CA MET A 227 14.97 12.88 -5.21
C MET A 227 15.17 13.96 -6.28
N ILE A 228 16.01 13.70 -7.29
CA ILE A 228 16.23 14.62 -8.42
C ILE A 228 14.92 14.84 -9.18
N LEU A 229 14.17 13.77 -9.48
CA LEU A 229 12.86 13.87 -10.12
C LEU A 229 11.86 14.69 -9.27
N ALA A 230 11.86 14.51 -7.95
CA ALA A 230 11.03 15.31 -7.04
C ALA A 230 11.49 16.79 -7.03
N ALA A 231 12.78 17.06 -7.06
CA ALA A 231 13.31 18.40 -7.03
C ALA A 231 13.08 19.17 -8.35
N THR A 232 13.18 18.50 -9.50
CA THR A 232 13.12 19.15 -10.83
C THR A 232 11.71 19.13 -11.42
N SER A 233 11.06 17.97 -11.42
CA SER A 233 9.85 17.73 -12.21
C SER A 233 8.56 17.73 -11.39
N PHE A 234 8.65 17.84 -10.05
CA PHE A 234 7.45 17.88 -9.22
C PHE A 234 6.81 19.28 -9.25
N PRO A 235 5.54 19.39 -9.69
CA PRO A 235 4.86 20.67 -9.76
C PRO A 235 4.61 21.24 -8.36
N GLN A 236 4.97 22.52 -8.17
CA GLN A 236 4.59 23.26 -6.99
C GLN A 236 3.16 23.77 -7.16
N LYS A 237 2.20 23.09 -6.55
CA LYS A 237 0.89 23.67 -6.34
C LYS A 237 0.90 24.36 -4.97
N PRO A 238 0.52 25.63 -4.88
CA PRO A 238 0.35 26.27 -3.57
C PRO A 238 -0.67 25.47 -2.77
N PRO A 239 -0.54 25.41 -1.43
CA PRO A 239 -1.53 24.76 -0.57
C PRO A 239 -2.92 25.28 -0.95
N SER A 240 -3.84 24.38 -1.26
CA SER A 240 -5.19 24.79 -1.68
C SER A 240 -5.86 25.47 -0.48
N PRO A 241 -6.43 26.67 -0.65
CA PRO A 241 -7.14 27.35 0.43
C PRO A 241 -8.53 26.75 0.71
N GLU A 242 -8.94 25.71 -0.03
CA GLU A 242 -10.18 25.00 0.30
C GLU A 242 -10.06 24.41 1.71
N PRO A 243 -11.01 24.69 2.60
CA PRO A 243 -11.08 24.04 3.90
C PRO A 243 -11.20 22.53 3.64
N GLN A 244 -10.10 21.82 3.84
CA GLN A 244 -10.20 20.37 3.98
C GLN A 244 -11.05 20.15 5.21
N ASP A 245 -12.10 19.33 5.08
CA ASP A 245 -12.85 18.88 6.27
C ASP A 245 -11.85 18.56 7.37
N PRO A 246 -12.06 19.06 8.59
CA PRO A 246 -11.11 18.81 9.66
C PRO A 246 -10.86 17.30 9.75
N PRO A 247 -9.58 16.87 9.79
CA PRO A 247 -9.27 15.45 9.79
C PRO A 247 -10.01 14.80 10.95
N MET A 248 -10.77 13.74 10.65
CA MET A 248 -11.49 13.01 11.68
C MET A 248 -10.48 12.49 12.71
N ALA A 249 -10.79 12.62 13.99
CA ALA A 249 -9.89 12.20 15.04
C ALA A 249 -9.52 10.70 14.89
N PHE A 250 -8.28 10.36 15.25
CA PHE A 250 -7.73 8.99 15.10
C PHE A 250 -8.58 7.94 15.86
N LYS A 251 -8.99 8.26 17.09
CA LYS A 251 -9.73 7.33 17.96
C LYS A 251 -11.08 6.87 17.41
N PRO A 252 -11.96 7.72 16.86
CA PRO A 252 -13.21 7.28 16.22
C PRO A 252 -12.96 6.34 15.03
N ILE A 253 -11.96 6.58 14.19
CA ILE A 253 -11.61 5.73 13.06
C ILE A 253 -11.10 4.36 13.54
N LEU A 254 -10.24 4.35 14.54
CA LEU A 254 -9.70 3.11 15.12
C LEU A 254 -10.78 2.23 15.73
N LEU A 255 -11.78 2.84 16.37
CA LEU A 255 -12.88 2.14 17.03
C LEU A 255 -14.07 1.85 16.11
N HIS A 256 -14.02 2.29 14.85
CA HIS A 256 -15.09 2.06 13.89
C HIS A 256 -15.24 0.56 13.60
N GLY A 257 -16.41 0.00 13.91
CA GLY A 257 -16.65 -1.45 13.87
C GLY A 257 -16.34 -2.11 12.53
N GLU A 258 -16.71 -1.46 11.43
CA GLU A 258 -16.54 -1.98 10.07
C GLU A 258 -15.09 -1.86 9.56
N LEU A 259 -14.30 -0.90 10.06
CA LEU A 259 -12.90 -0.71 9.66
C LEU A 259 -11.94 -1.59 10.44
N ARG A 260 -12.26 -2.00 11.66
CA ARG A 260 -11.41 -2.84 12.52
C ARG A 260 -10.97 -4.13 11.84
N PRO A 261 -11.85 -4.95 11.19
CA PRO A 261 -11.43 -6.16 10.50
C PRO A 261 -10.42 -5.89 9.39
N ILE A 262 -10.53 -4.73 8.70
CA ILE A 262 -9.60 -4.34 7.63
C ILE A 262 -8.22 -3.99 8.22
N PHE A 263 -8.16 -3.29 9.35
CA PHE A 263 -6.91 -2.96 10.03
C PHE A 263 -6.23 -4.21 10.58
N ILE A 264 -6.99 -5.13 11.20
CA ILE A 264 -6.47 -6.42 11.66
C ILE A 264 -5.94 -7.24 10.49
N ALA A 265 -6.70 -7.33 9.39
CA ALA A 265 -6.28 -8.04 8.19
C ALA A 265 -4.96 -7.49 7.63
N THR A 266 -4.82 -6.18 7.54
CA THR A 266 -3.61 -5.52 7.07
C THR A 266 -2.42 -5.80 7.97
N PHE A 267 -2.61 -5.74 9.29
CA PHE A 267 -1.58 -6.09 10.27
C PHE A 267 -1.14 -7.55 10.09
N VAL A 268 -2.09 -8.49 10.11
CA VAL A 268 -1.80 -9.93 10.03
C VAL A 268 -1.10 -10.31 8.73
N LEU A 269 -1.61 -9.81 7.60
CA LEU A 269 -1.02 -10.10 6.29
C LEU A 269 0.36 -9.49 6.12
N SER A 270 0.59 -8.28 6.63
CA SER A 270 1.90 -7.64 6.59
C SER A 270 2.89 -8.33 7.52
N PHE A 271 2.44 -8.76 8.70
CA PHE A 271 3.23 -9.57 9.61
C PHE A 271 3.63 -10.90 8.95
N ALA A 272 2.64 -11.66 8.46
CA ALA A 272 2.87 -12.92 7.81
C ALA A 272 3.82 -12.79 6.59
N LEU A 273 3.62 -11.78 5.74
CA LEU A 273 4.49 -11.55 4.59
C LEU A 273 5.95 -11.34 5.00
N ASN A 274 6.20 -10.50 5.99
CA ASN A 274 7.57 -10.18 6.40
C ASN A 274 8.21 -11.32 7.20
N LEU A 275 7.43 -12.04 8.00
CA LEU A 275 7.87 -13.29 8.62
C LEU A 275 8.29 -14.31 7.56
N PHE A 276 7.45 -14.50 6.54
CA PHE A 276 7.72 -15.40 5.42
C PHE A 276 8.98 -15.00 4.65
N PHE A 277 9.12 -13.73 4.26
CA PHE A 277 10.32 -13.25 3.57
C PHE A 277 11.59 -13.29 4.42
N PHE A 278 11.46 -13.34 5.73
CA PHE A 278 12.62 -13.52 6.61
C PHE A 278 13.06 -14.99 6.65
N THR A 279 12.14 -15.94 6.84
CA THR A 279 12.46 -17.36 7.07
C THR A 279 12.60 -18.15 5.77
N TYR A 280 11.72 -17.95 4.82
CA TYR A 280 11.62 -18.76 3.60
C TYR A 280 12.90 -18.82 2.74
N PRO A 281 13.64 -17.71 2.48
CA PRO A 281 14.89 -17.79 1.76
C PRO A 281 15.98 -18.53 2.56
N ILE A 282 15.92 -18.51 3.90
CA ILE A 282 16.84 -19.28 4.76
C ILE A 282 16.61 -20.77 4.53
N SER A 283 15.36 -21.26 4.62
CA SER A 283 15.05 -22.67 4.39
C SER A 283 15.50 -23.18 3.01
N TRP A 284 15.35 -22.37 1.96
CA TRP A 284 15.87 -22.73 0.64
C TRP A 284 17.40 -22.85 0.61
N THR A 285 18.11 -21.97 1.30
CA THR A 285 19.59 -22.06 1.36
C THR A 285 20.06 -23.21 2.23
N GLU A 286 19.29 -23.61 3.24
CA GLU A 286 19.56 -24.80 4.06
C GLU A 286 19.37 -26.12 3.27
N LEU A 287 18.44 -26.14 2.31
CA LEU A 287 18.30 -27.25 1.37
C LEU A 287 19.36 -27.27 0.25
N GLY A 288 20.31 -26.33 0.28
CA GLY A 288 21.44 -26.29 -0.64
C GLY A 288 21.20 -25.44 -1.88
N LEU A 289 20.07 -24.72 -1.99
CA LEU A 289 19.85 -23.82 -3.12
C LEU A 289 20.82 -22.64 -3.06
N GLU A 290 21.48 -22.35 -4.17
CA GLU A 290 22.35 -21.17 -4.27
C GLU A 290 21.53 -19.88 -4.13
N LYS A 291 22.08 -18.90 -3.38
CA LYS A 291 21.41 -17.61 -3.18
C LYS A 291 21.08 -16.89 -4.50
N ALA A 292 21.92 -17.08 -5.52
CA ALA A 292 21.71 -16.55 -6.87
C ALA A 292 20.48 -17.14 -7.55
N GLU A 293 20.04 -18.33 -7.16
CA GLU A 293 18.91 -19.05 -7.78
C GLU A 293 17.56 -18.78 -7.11
N LEU A 294 17.52 -18.09 -5.97
CA LEU A 294 16.28 -17.73 -5.27
C LEU A 294 15.25 -17.05 -6.18
N TRP A 295 15.68 -16.29 -7.19
CA TRP A 295 14.76 -15.69 -8.16
C TRP A 295 13.90 -16.72 -8.91
N LYS A 296 14.44 -17.93 -9.18
CA LYS A 296 13.69 -19.02 -9.83
C LYS A 296 12.54 -19.48 -8.96
N VAL A 297 12.82 -19.63 -7.65
CA VAL A 297 11.79 -19.97 -6.66
C VAL A 297 10.67 -18.92 -6.66
N TYR A 298 11.04 -17.66 -6.53
CA TYR A 298 10.07 -16.58 -6.51
C TYR A 298 9.29 -16.45 -7.82
N LEU A 299 9.94 -16.69 -8.96
CA LEU A 299 9.25 -16.70 -10.25
C LEU A 299 8.17 -17.80 -10.30
N ILE A 300 8.53 -19.02 -9.86
CA ILE A 300 7.61 -20.17 -9.87
C ILE A 300 6.41 -19.95 -8.95
N ILE A 301 6.59 -19.34 -7.78
CA ILE A 301 5.50 -19.14 -6.82
C ILE A 301 4.65 -17.88 -7.11
N PHE A 302 5.28 -16.80 -7.62
CA PHE A 302 4.56 -15.54 -7.85
C PHE A 302 3.82 -15.51 -9.20
N LEU A 303 4.44 -15.99 -10.28
CA LEU A 303 3.86 -15.86 -11.60
C LEU A 303 2.49 -16.56 -11.70
N PRO A 304 2.32 -17.83 -11.26
CA PRO A 304 1.02 -18.47 -11.24
C PRO A 304 0.02 -17.73 -10.34
N SER A 305 0.47 -17.25 -9.17
CA SER A 305 -0.40 -16.53 -8.23
C SER A 305 -1.00 -15.29 -8.88
N VAL A 306 -0.19 -14.45 -9.53
CA VAL A 306 -0.66 -13.24 -10.21
C VAL A 306 -1.59 -13.58 -11.38
N LEU A 307 -1.21 -14.57 -12.21
CA LEU A 307 -1.99 -14.97 -13.37
C LEU A 307 -3.38 -15.54 -12.99
N LEU A 308 -3.48 -16.23 -11.87
CA LEU A 308 -4.74 -16.81 -11.40
C LEU A 308 -5.60 -15.81 -10.63
N VAL A 309 -4.98 -14.94 -9.83
CA VAL A 309 -5.69 -13.95 -9.01
C VAL A 309 -6.40 -12.93 -9.88
N PHE A 310 -5.77 -12.42 -10.94
CA PHE A 310 -6.34 -11.36 -11.77
C PHE A 310 -7.70 -11.75 -12.41
N PRO A 311 -7.82 -12.87 -13.16
CA PRO A 311 -9.10 -13.26 -13.73
C PRO A 311 -10.14 -13.68 -12.68
N TYR A 312 -9.68 -14.25 -11.55
CA TYR A 312 -10.55 -14.63 -10.46
C TYR A 312 -11.18 -13.41 -9.79
N MET A 313 -10.38 -12.41 -9.45
CA MET A 313 -10.84 -11.15 -8.86
C MET A 313 -11.76 -10.37 -9.78
N ARG A 314 -11.45 -10.31 -11.08
CA ARG A 314 -12.33 -9.69 -12.07
C ARG A 314 -13.72 -10.35 -12.15
N ARG A 315 -13.79 -11.69 -11.97
CA ARG A 315 -15.08 -12.40 -11.90
C ARG A 315 -15.82 -12.11 -10.59
N ALA A 316 -15.11 -12.07 -9.47
CA ALA A 316 -15.69 -11.77 -8.16
C ALA A 316 -16.27 -10.35 -8.12
N GLU A 317 -15.54 -9.37 -8.66
CA GLU A 317 -15.97 -7.97 -8.79
C GLU A 317 -17.22 -7.82 -9.65
N LYS A 318 -17.25 -8.45 -10.84
CA LYS A 318 -18.43 -8.45 -11.72
C LYS A 318 -19.70 -9.05 -11.06
N ARG A 319 -19.51 -10.02 -10.14
CA ARG A 319 -20.60 -10.68 -9.41
C ARG A 319 -20.94 -10.01 -8.09
N GLY A 320 -20.16 -9.01 -7.65
CA GLY A 320 -20.29 -8.38 -6.34
C GLY A 320 -20.09 -9.31 -5.14
N ARG A 321 -19.47 -10.50 -5.35
CA ARG A 321 -19.33 -11.55 -4.33
C ARG A 321 -17.88 -11.65 -3.87
N PHE A 322 -17.57 -11.02 -2.74
CA PHE A 322 -16.22 -10.99 -2.17
C PHE A 322 -16.00 -11.98 -1.01
N ARG A 323 -17.08 -12.54 -0.42
CA ARG A 323 -16.96 -13.50 0.71
C ARG A 323 -16.10 -14.72 0.36
N LEU A 324 -16.32 -15.29 -0.83
CA LEU A 324 -15.57 -16.48 -1.26
C LEU A 324 -14.10 -16.18 -1.54
N PRO A 325 -13.70 -15.14 -2.29
CA PRO A 325 -12.30 -14.71 -2.41
C PRO A 325 -11.61 -14.46 -1.07
N ILE A 326 -12.28 -13.83 -0.11
CA ILE A 326 -11.75 -13.56 1.22
C ILE A 326 -11.48 -14.87 1.96
N PHE A 327 -12.45 -15.79 1.98
CA PHE A 327 -12.29 -17.09 2.64
C PHE A 327 -11.20 -17.94 1.97
N ILE A 328 -11.18 -18.02 0.65
CA ILE A 328 -10.13 -18.73 -0.11
C ILE A 328 -8.77 -18.11 0.16
N GLY A 329 -8.66 -16.78 0.17
CA GLY A 329 -7.42 -16.07 0.47
C GLY A 329 -6.88 -16.41 1.86
N TRP A 330 -7.74 -16.40 2.87
CA TRP A 330 -7.38 -16.81 4.22
C TRP A 330 -6.97 -18.28 4.28
N LEU A 331 -7.79 -19.18 3.72
CA LEU A 331 -7.55 -20.61 3.74
C LEU A 331 -6.22 -20.99 3.08
N THR A 332 -5.97 -20.45 1.88
CA THR A 332 -4.74 -20.76 1.13
C THR A 332 -3.51 -20.15 1.79
N ALA A 333 -3.60 -18.94 2.37
CA ALA A 333 -2.49 -18.37 3.14
C ALA A 333 -2.17 -19.21 4.38
N THR A 334 -3.20 -19.68 5.11
CA THR A 334 -3.04 -20.53 6.29
C THR A 334 -2.47 -21.90 5.91
N LEU A 335 -3.00 -22.52 4.85
CA LEU A 335 -2.46 -23.79 4.32
C LEU A 335 -1.01 -23.64 3.86
N GLY A 336 -0.65 -22.51 3.25
CA GLY A 336 0.72 -22.20 2.88
C GLY A 336 1.66 -22.26 4.07
N TYR A 337 1.31 -21.61 5.17
CA TYR A 337 2.11 -21.65 6.41
C TYR A 337 2.10 -23.05 7.07
N LEU A 338 0.96 -23.76 7.05
CA LEU A 338 0.87 -25.10 7.60
C LEU A 338 1.75 -26.09 6.81
N VAL A 339 1.72 -26.03 5.48
CA VAL A 339 2.59 -26.85 4.62
C VAL A 339 4.05 -26.48 4.84
N TYR A 340 4.36 -25.20 5.04
CA TYR A 340 5.71 -24.74 5.38
C TYR A 340 6.18 -25.37 6.70
N LEU A 341 5.35 -25.31 7.76
CA LEU A 341 5.66 -25.84 9.08
C LEU A 341 6.04 -27.33 9.06
N VAL A 342 5.32 -28.15 8.26
CA VAL A 342 5.54 -29.62 8.24
C VAL A 342 6.47 -30.08 7.12
N GLY A 343 6.72 -29.24 6.13
CA GLY A 343 7.37 -29.63 4.88
C GLY A 343 8.64 -28.87 4.54
N ALA A 344 9.18 -28.05 5.44
CA ALA A 344 10.35 -27.20 5.17
C ALA A 344 11.59 -27.99 4.69
N GLN A 345 11.67 -29.28 4.96
CA GLN A 345 12.75 -30.18 4.56
C GLN A 345 12.60 -30.77 3.13
N TYR A 346 11.49 -30.51 2.45
CA TYR A 346 11.20 -31.03 1.11
C TYR A 346 10.95 -29.90 0.11
N ASP A 347 11.73 -29.85 -0.95
CA ASP A 347 11.63 -28.81 -2.00
C ASP A 347 10.21 -28.64 -2.53
N PHE A 348 9.55 -29.76 -2.87
CA PHE A 348 8.19 -29.74 -3.40
C PHE A 348 7.19 -29.09 -2.43
N LEU A 349 7.29 -29.39 -1.13
CA LEU A 349 6.39 -28.81 -0.13
C LEU A 349 6.72 -27.33 0.12
N LEU A 350 7.98 -26.93 0.03
CA LEU A 350 8.35 -25.52 0.04
C LEU A 350 7.74 -24.77 -1.16
N TYR A 351 7.85 -25.27 -2.38
CA TYR A 351 7.18 -24.66 -3.53
C TYR A 351 5.67 -24.56 -3.32
N ALA A 352 5.03 -25.65 -2.86
CA ALA A 352 3.59 -25.67 -2.59
C ALA A 352 3.19 -24.66 -1.50
N SER A 353 3.98 -24.56 -0.43
CA SER A 353 3.76 -23.60 0.66
C SER A 353 3.82 -22.16 0.18
N GLY A 354 4.87 -21.82 -0.56
CA GLY A 354 5.05 -20.48 -1.14
C GLY A 354 3.94 -20.12 -2.12
N ALA A 355 3.60 -21.02 -3.03
CA ALA A 355 2.53 -20.80 -4.01
C ALA A 355 1.16 -20.59 -3.32
N ALA A 356 0.82 -21.42 -2.32
CA ALA A 356 -0.42 -21.29 -1.57
C ALA A 356 -0.49 -20.00 -0.77
N PHE A 357 0.60 -19.64 -0.05
CA PHE A 357 0.67 -18.41 0.72
C PHE A 357 0.53 -17.17 -0.17
N PHE A 358 1.32 -17.08 -1.27
CA PHE A 358 1.28 -15.92 -2.15
C PHE A 358 -0.01 -15.81 -2.95
N PHE A 359 -0.63 -16.91 -3.32
CA PHE A 359 -1.96 -16.89 -3.91
C PHE A 359 -2.98 -16.26 -2.95
N GLY A 360 -3.01 -16.74 -1.70
CA GLY A 360 -3.89 -16.18 -0.67
C GLY A 360 -3.62 -14.71 -0.38
N TYR A 361 -2.36 -14.36 -0.17
CA TYR A 361 -1.94 -12.98 0.06
C TYR A 361 -2.33 -12.04 -1.10
N SER A 362 -2.14 -12.48 -2.34
CA SER A 362 -2.43 -11.68 -3.53
C SER A 362 -3.93 -11.40 -3.72
N LEU A 363 -4.82 -12.28 -3.22
CA LEU A 363 -6.27 -12.03 -3.24
C LEU A 363 -6.65 -10.81 -2.38
N TYR A 364 -5.97 -10.61 -1.25
CA TYR A 364 -6.27 -9.50 -0.34
C TYR A 364 -5.76 -8.14 -0.83
N GLN A 365 -4.73 -8.10 -1.67
CA GLN A 365 -4.11 -6.85 -2.14
C GLN A 365 -5.11 -5.87 -2.79
N PRO A 366 -6.01 -6.28 -3.70
CA PRO A 366 -7.03 -5.40 -4.24
C PRO A 366 -8.25 -5.23 -3.32
N ILE A 367 -8.56 -6.23 -2.47
CA ILE A 367 -9.79 -6.24 -1.65
C ILE A 367 -9.70 -5.23 -0.50
N LEU A 368 -8.60 -5.24 0.27
CA LEU A 368 -8.50 -4.44 1.49
C LEU A 368 -8.56 -2.93 1.22
N PRO A 369 -7.80 -2.35 0.26
CA PRO A 369 -7.93 -0.94 -0.06
C PRO A 369 -9.30 -0.57 -0.62
N ALA A 370 -9.92 -1.46 -1.41
CA ALA A 370 -11.26 -1.23 -1.95
C ALA A 370 -12.31 -1.19 -0.84
N PHE A 371 -12.27 -2.11 0.11
CA PHE A 371 -13.18 -2.11 1.27
C PHE A 371 -12.95 -0.92 2.19
N LEU A 372 -11.69 -0.57 2.43
CA LEU A 372 -11.35 0.62 3.20
C LEU A 372 -12.05 1.85 2.59
N THR A 373 -11.87 2.10 1.28
CA THR A 373 -12.42 3.29 0.63
C THR A 373 -13.95 3.33 0.59
N GLN A 374 -14.61 2.17 0.60
CA GLN A 374 -16.08 2.06 0.59
C GLN A 374 -16.70 2.30 1.97
N GLN A 375 -15.98 1.97 3.06
CA GLN A 375 -16.51 2.02 4.42
C GLN A 375 -16.09 3.29 5.19
N ILE A 376 -15.25 4.12 4.60
CA ILE A 376 -14.79 5.35 5.24
C ILE A 376 -15.91 6.38 5.28
N PRO A 377 -16.24 6.94 6.45
CA PRO A 377 -17.17 8.05 6.56
C PRO A 377 -16.64 9.30 5.85
N PRO A 378 -17.53 10.20 5.40
CA PRO A 378 -17.14 11.49 4.82
C PRO A 378 -16.18 12.24 5.75
N GLY A 379 -15.13 12.86 5.19
CA GLY A 379 -14.08 13.56 5.96
C GLY A 379 -13.02 12.67 6.62
N GLY A 380 -13.22 11.34 6.70
CA GLY A 380 -12.32 10.40 7.38
C GLY A 380 -11.24 9.75 6.51
N ARG A 381 -11.20 10.01 5.19
CA ARG A 381 -10.35 9.26 4.23
C ARG A 381 -8.87 9.31 4.55
N GLY A 382 -8.33 10.47 4.83
CA GLY A 382 -6.91 10.63 5.14
C GLY A 382 -6.51 9.88 6.42
N THR A 383 -7.28 10.06 7.49
CA THR A 383 -7.05 9.39 8.77
C THR A 383 -7.18 7.87 8.65
N ALA A 384 -8.22 7.36 7.97
CA ALA A 384 -8.41 5.92 7.81
C ALA A 384 -7.30 5.26 6.99
N THR A 385 -6.85 5.91 5.91
CA THR A 385 -5.68 5.45 5.14
C THR A 385 -4.40 5.49 5.97
N GLY A 386 -4.23 6.52 6.82
CA GLY A 386 -3.12 6.62 7.76
C GLY A 386 -3.11 5.46 8.77
N VAL A 387 -4.26 5.15 9.37
CA VAL A 387 -4.41 3.99 10.29
C VAL A 387 -4.14 2.67 9.58
N TYR A 388 -4.67 2.49 8.37
CA TYR A 388 -4.44 1.30 7.55
C TYR A 388 -2.93 1.08 7.29
N THR A 389 -2.24 2.11 6.84
CA THR A 389 -0.78 2.02 6.58
C THR A 389 0.03 1.84 7.86
N PHE A 390 -0.40 2.46 8.99
CA PHE A 390 0.21 2.26 10.29
C PHE A 390 0.17 0.78 10.72
N PHE A 391 -1.01 0.13 10.64
CA PHE A 391 -1.15 -1.29 10.95
C PHE A 391 -0.31 -2.17 10.00
N GLY A 392 -0.22 -1.81 8.73
CA GLY A 392 0.65 -2.49 7.77
C GLY A 392 2.13 -2.42 8.15
N PHE A 393 2.63 -1.25 8.51
CA PHE A 393 4.04 -1.09 8.89
C PHE A 393 4.38 -1.72 10.25
N ILE A 394 3.50 -1.63 11.24
CA ILE A 394 3.68 -2.33 12.52
C ILE A 394 3.70 -3.84 12.29
N GLY A 395 2.77 -4.38 11.48
CA GLY A 395 2.78 -5.79 11.10
C GLY A 395 4.09 -6.18 10.41
N SER A 396 4.53 -5.41 9.42
CA SER A 396 5.79 -5.64 8.70
C SER A 396 7.00 -5.63 9.63
N SER A 397 7.05 -4.67 10.54
CA SER A 397 8.14 -4.55 11.51
C SER A 397 8.20 -5.76 12.45
N LEU A 398 7.07 -6.07 13.09
CA LEU A 398 6.99 -7.18 14.04
C LEU A 398 7.23 -8.53 13.36
N GLY A 399 6.70 -8.74 12.13
CA GLY A 399 6.94 -9.96 11.36
C GLY A 399 8.43 -10.18 11.09
N GLY A 400 9.14 -9.14 10.70
CA GLY A 400 10.59 -9.20 10.47
C GLY A 400 11.40 -9.40 11.74
N MET A 401 11.14 -8.58 12.77
CA MET A 401 11.88 -8.64 14.04
C MET A 401 11.65 -9.97 14.77
N LEU A 402 10.40 -10.38 14.90
CA LEU A 402 10.05 -11.63 15.58
C LEU A 402 10.49 -12.84 14.76
N GLY A 403 10.49 -12.76 13.42
CA GLY A 403 11.01 -13.82 12.56
C GLY A 403 12.42 -14.23 12.93
N GLY A 404 13.31 -13.26 13.13
CA GLY A 404 14.67 -13.52 13.59
C GLY A 404 14.76 -14.04 15.02
N GLY A 405 13.98 -13.47 15.94
CA GLY A 405 13.94 -13.89 17.34
C GLY A 405 13.39 -15.32 17.52
N LEU A 406 12.28 -15.63 16.84
CA LEU A 406 11.63 -16.92 16.88
C LEU A 406 12.52 -18.02 16.26
N LEU A 407 13.14 -17.74 15.12
CA LEU A 407 14.05 -18.68 14.45
C LEU A 407 15.30 -18.96 15.30
N HIS A 408 15.73 -18.01 16.12
CA HIS A 408 16.84 -18.21 17.07
C HIS A 408 16.45 -19.21 18.19
N LEU A 409 15.17 -19.23 18.58
CA LEU A 409 14.66 -20.13 19.63
C LEU A 409 14.40 -21.55 19.09
N SER A 410 13.77 -21.66 17.91
CA SER A 410 13.52 -22.95 17.25
C SER A 410 13.28 -22.73 15.75
N PRO A 411 13.79 -23.65 14.89
CA PRO A 411 13.60 -23.54 13.43
C PRO A 411 12.14 -23.50 12.97
N SER A 412 11.24 -24.20 13.65
CA SER A 412 9.81 -24.29 13.27
C SER A 412 8.91 -23.28 13.98
N LEU A 413 9.44 -22.51 14.93
CA LEU A 413 8.64 -21.59 15.73
C LEU A 413 8.06 -20.41 14.92
N PRO A 414 8.78 -19.83 13.94
CA PRO A 414 8.21 -18.78 13.09
C PRO A 414 7.00 -19.26 12.31
N GLU A 415 7.06 -20.45 11.70
CA GLU A 415 5.98 -21.03 10.91
C GLU A 415 4.77 -21.33 11.79
N PHE A 416 5.01 -21.89 12.99
CA PHE A 416 3.95 -22.14 13.97
C PHE A 416 3.25 -20.83 14.38
N VAL A 417 4.00 -19.77 14.66
CA VAL A 417 3.45 -18.44 14.98
C VAL A 417 2.67 -17.87 13.79
N GLY A 418 3.15 -18.06 12.57
CA GLY A 418 2.44 -17.68 11.35
C GLY A 418 1.08 -18.38 11.21
N VAL A 419 1.04 -19.69 11.41
CA VAL A 419 -0.21 -20.49 11.42
C VAL A 419 -1.15 -19.97 12.51
N MET A 420 -0.66 -19.87 13.75
CA MET A 420 -1.46 -19.42 14.89
C MET A 420 -2.06 -18.03 14.67
N LEU A 421 -1.28 -17.10 14.14
CA LEU A 421 -1.76 -15.75 13.88
C LEU A 421 -2.87 -15.72 12.81
N LEU A 422 -2.72 -16.49 11.73
CA LEU A 422 -3.73 -16.61 10.69
C LEU A 422 -5.00 -17.30 11.19
N VAL A 423 -4.88 -18.30 12.05
CA VAL A 423 -6.03 -18.98 12.68
C VAL A 423 -6.74 -18.03 13.66
N ILE A 424 -6.00 -17.33 14.53
CA ILE A 424 -6.58 -16.32 15.45
C ILE A 424 -7.30 -15.23 14.65
N TRP A 425 -6.73 -14.78 13.54
CA TRP A 425 -7.38 -13.80 12.68
C TRP A 425 -8.75 -14.23 12.17
N TYR A 426 -8.93 -15.52 11.83
CA TYR A 426 -10.24 -16.06 11.43
C TYR A 426 -11.30 -15.86 12.53
N PHE A 427 -10.94 -16.13 13.79
CA PHE A 427 -11.84 -15.98 14.93
C PHE A 427 -12.09 -14.52 15.31
N LEU A 428 -11.15 -13.62 15.02
CA LEU A 428 -11.34 -12.16 15.19
C LEU A 428 -12.24 -11.54 14.12
N GLY A 429 -12.54 -12.28 13.06
CA GLY A 429 -13.41 -11.89 11.97
C GLY A 429 -12.65 -11.46 10.72
N LEU A 430 -12.96 -12.14 9.63
CA LEU A 430 -12.45 -11.75 8.31
C LEU A 430 -13.18 -10.47 7.84
N PRO A 431 -12.51 -9.60 7.04
CA PRO A 431 -13.14 -8.41 6.51
C PRO A 431 -14.31 -8.81 5.59
N THR A 432 -15.49 -8.32 5.88
CA THR A 432 -16.69 -8.56 5.05
C THR A 432 -17.18 -7.22 4.49
N ARG A 433 -17.72 -7.25 3.29
CA ARG A 433 -18.46 -6.10 2.78
C ARG A 433 -19.73 -5.97 3.63
N PRO A 434 -20.12 -4.78 4.11
CA PRO A 434 -21.46 -4.59 4.64
C PRO A 434 -22.46 -5.12 3.58
N ASP A 435 -23.37 -5.98 4.00
CA ASP A 435 -24.42 -6.41 3.09
C ASP A 435 -25.11 -5.10 2.66
N SER A 436 -25.02 -4.78 1.36
CA SER A 436 -25.81 -3.70 0.79
C SER A 436 -27.24 -3.97 1.21
N ILE A 437 -27.78 -3.06 2.01
CA ILE A 437 -29.21 -3.05 2.35
C ILE A 437 -29.94 -3.25 1.02
N SER A 438 -30.51 -4.42 0.89
CA SER A 438 -31.35 -4.85 -0.21
C SER A 438 -32.59 -3.98 -0.31
#